data_075c7c1ebccc09a4f0b4c16965c5be3c
#
_entry.id   075c7c1ebccc09a4f0b4c16965c5be3c
#
_cell.length_a   1.000
_cell.length_b   1.000
_cell.length_c   1.000
_cell.angle_alpha   90.00
_cell.angle_beta   90.00
_cell.angle_gamma   90.00
#
_symmetry.space_group_name_H-M   'P 1'
#
loop_
_entity.id
_entity.type
_entity.pdbx_description
1 polymer ?
#
loop_
_entity_poly.entity_id
_entity_poly.type
_entity_poly.pdbx_seq_one_letter_code
_entity_poly.pdbx_strand_id
1 'polypeptide(L)'
;MLLRLLFIVCLTQITCAQQQTIKGVVFSEGLPLEGATIVAKGSNFGTTTNASGVFSLNLSNIKNPKIMISYLGHKSFIQKIYTLNKNLGNIELIPDDDLDEVVVSGTLKPVSRLKSAVSVEVYSESFFKANPTPSIFEALEIVNGVRPQLNCNVCSTGDIHINGQEGSYTMILIDGLPIISGLSTVYGLSGIPQSLIERVEIVKGPASTLYGSEAIGGVINIITKIPENASKISFDSLGSGWGEMNFDLGSQYALSEKTNGLLGINYFNYSNPIDKNEDGFTDLTLQDRVSIFNKLNIGKRLSVATRYVYEDRWGGSINWNRNFRGGDEGYGESIYTSRVESFGTY
;
A
#
# COMPACT_ATOMS: atom_id res chain seq x y z
N MET A 1 -36.78 69.45 -2.77
CA MET A 1 -36.29 69.02 -1.42
C MET A 1 -36.32 67.51 -1.25
N LEU A 2 -37.33 66.83 -1.76
CA LEU A 2 -37.45 65.35 -1.65
C LEU A 2 -36.33 64.56 -2.39
N LEU A 3 -35.87 65.08 -3.55
CA LEU A 3 -34.84 64.39 -4.36
C LEU A 3 -33.42 64.44 -3.75
N ARG A 4 -33.13 65.45 -2.91
CA ARG A 4 -31.88 65.52 -2.15
C ARG A 4 -31.83 64.62 -0.93
N LEU A 5 -33.00 64.29 -0.36
CA LEU A 5 -33.13 63.35 0.75
C LEU A 5 -32.93 61.90 0.30
N LEU A 6 -33.38 61.58 -0.94
CA LEU A 6 -33.24 60.23 -1.51
C LEU A 6 -31.76 59.91 -1.83
N PHE A 7 -30.94 60.93 -2.17
CA PHE A 7 -29.52 60.74 -2.48
C PHE A 7 -28.65 60.53 -1.21
N ILE A 8 -29.09 61.03 -0.07
CA ILE A 8 -28.39 60.88 1.22
C ILE A 8 -28.66 59.50 1.84
N VAL A 9 -29.81 58.91 1.57
CA VAL A 9 -30.17 57.55 2.07
C VAL A 9 -29.46 56.45 1.27
N CYS A 10 -29.10 56.67 -0.01
CA CYS A 10 -28.32 55.73 -0.82
C CYS A 10 -26.81 55.66 -0.47
N LEU A 11 -26.27 56.64 0.25
CA LEU A 11 -24.83 56.69 0.56
C LEU A 11 -24.45 56.01 1.88
N THR A 12 -25.40 55.44 2.62
CA THR A 12 -25.13 54.78 3.94
C THR A 12 -25.14 53.26 3.90
N GLN A 13 -25.25 52.65 2.74
CA GLN A 13 -25.00 51.22 2.58
C GLN A 13 -23.51 50.95 2.35
N ILE A 14 -22.62 51.40 3.23
CA ILE A 14 -21.30 50.84 3.37
C ILE A 14 -21.49 49.47 3.96
N THR A 15 -21.69 48.45 3.14
CA THR A 15 -21.58 47.05 3.53
C THR A 15 -20.16 46.86 4.01
N CYS A 16 -19.99 46.90 5.33
CA CYS A 16 -18.77 46.46 5.98
C CYS A 16 -18.62 44.95 5.61
N ALA A 17 -17.83 44.66 4.59
CA ALA A 17 -17.48 43.32 4.21
C ALA A 17 -16.74 42.75 5.42
N GLN A 18 -17.47 42.00 6.25
CA GLN A 18 -16.94 41.40 7.46
C GLN A 18 -15.86 40.37 7.06
N GLN A 19 -14.61 40.76 7.21
CA GLN A 19 -13.45 39.93 6.91
C GLN A 19 -13.53 38.69 7.80
N GLN A 20 -13.84 37.55 7.21
CA GLN A 20 -13.92 36.27 7.91
C GLN A 20 -12.53 35.69 8.04
N THR A 21 -11.85 35.94 9.14
CA THR A 21 -10.50 35.47 9.40
C THR A 21 -10.47 34.42 10.50
N ILE A 22 -9.56 33.46 10.35
CA ILE A 22 -9.15 32.53 11.42
C ILE A 22 -7.70 32.84 11.80
N LYS A 23 -7.39 32.67 13.06
CA LYS A 23 -6.04 32.85 13.63
C LYS A 23 -5.69 31.66 14.50
N GLY A 24 -4.42 31.40 14.64
CA GLY A 24 -3.92 30.34 15.53
C GLY A 24 -2.40 30.39 15.62
N VAL A 25 -1.85 29.56 16.48
CA VAL A 25 -0.42 29.36 16.65
C VAL A 25 -0.10 27.91 16.38
N VAL A 26 0.88 27.65 15.56
CA VAL A 26 1.35 26.29 15.24
C VAL A 26 2.68 26.05 15.93
N PHE A 27 2.79 24.94 16.65
CA PHE A 27 4.01 24.53 17.33
C PHE A 27 4.19 23.02 17.26
N SER A 28 5.38 22.55 17.55
CA SER A 28 5.73 21.15 17.74
C SER A 28 6.75 21.03 18.84
N GLU A 29 6.59 20.04 19.73
CA GLU A 29 7.46 19.79 20.89
C GLU A 29 7.70 21.05 21.75
N GLY A 30 6.67 21.90 21.86
CA GLY A 30 6.72 23.13 22.63
C GLY A 30 7.42 24.31 21.95
N LEU A 31 7.93 24.16 20.73
CA LEU A 31 8.57 25.23 19.95
C LEU A 31 7.64 25.72 18.83
N PRO A 32 7.57 27.06 18.58
CA PRO A 32 6.76 27.59 17.48
C PRO A 32 7.36 27.18 16.13
N LEU A 33 6.49 26.78 15.19
CA LEU A 33 6.88 26.40 13.83
C LEU A 33 6.74 27.59 12.88
N GLU A 34 7.86 28.14 12.42
CA GLU A 34 7.90 29.14 11.34
C GLU A 34 7.76 28.48 9.98
N GLY A 35 6.98 29.08 9.08
CA GLY A 35 6.83 28.58 7.71
C GLY A 35 5.86 27.40 7.55
N ALA A 36 5.13 27.00 8.59
CA ALA A 36 4.06 26.01 8.44
C ALA A 36 2.99 26.56 7.48
N THR A 37 2.57 25.73 6.54
CA THR A 37 1.62 26.11 5.48
C THR A 37 0.18 25.81 5.92
N ILE A 38 -0.68 26.81 5.85
CA ILE A 38 -2.11 26.71 6.15
C ILE A 38 -2.91 26.96 4.89
N VAL A 39 -3.72 25.95 4.44
CA VAL A 39 -4.51 26.04 3.21
C VAL A 39 -5.97 25.71 3.49
N ALA A 40 -6.88 26.47 2.91
CA ALA A 40 -8.29 26.09 2.89
C ALA A 40 -8.51 25.07 1.77
N LYS A 41 -8.79 23.81 2.15
CA LYS A 41 -8.89 22.67 1.22
C LYS A 41 -9.99 22.89 0.18
N GLY A 42 -9.64 22.73 -1.09
CA GLY A 42 -10.55 22.99 -2.22
C GLY A 42 -10.63 24.46 -2.65
N SER A 43 -9.68 25.31 -2.20
CA SER A 43 -9.58 26.71 -2.60
C SER A 43 -8.11 27.13 -2.80
N ASN A 44 -7.90 28.30 -3.37
CA ASN A 44 -6.57 28.91 -3.53
C ASN A 44 -6.17 29.79 -2.34
N PHE A 45 -6.92 29.73 -1.22
CA PHE A 45 -6.61 30.55 -0.04
C PHE A 45 -5.65 29.79 0.87
N GLY A 46 -4.52 30.41 1.15
CA GLY A 46 -3.49 29.90 2.04
C GLY A 46 -2.66 31.00 2.67
N THR A 47 -1.93 30.64 3.71
CA THR A 47 -0.98 31.50 4.42
C THR A 47 0.11 30.64 5.04
N THR A 48 1.17 31.25 5.56
CA THR A 48 2.21 30.58 6.34
C THR A 48 2.31 31.20 7.74
N THR A 49 2.87 30.45 8.67
CA THR A 49 3.17 30.94 10.01
C THR A 49 4.42 31.85 10.00
N ASN A 50 4.43 32.83 10.89
CA ASN A 50 5.60 33.68 11.17
C ASN A 50 6.58 33.01 12.16
N ALA A 51 7.67 33.70 12.54
CA ALA A 51 8.68 33.21 13.47
C ALA A 51 8.14 32.83 14.86
N SER A 52 6.98 33.34 15.27
CA SER A 52 6.30 32.97 16.51
C SER A 52 5.25 31.89 16.31
N GLY A 53 5.21 31.23 15.14
CA GLY A 53 4.24 30.21 14.82
C GLY A 53 2.82 30.74 14.54
N VAL A 54 2.61 32.06 14.55
CA VAL A 54 1.29 32.68 14.39
C VAL A 54 0.89 32.76 12.93
N PHE A 55 -0.37 32.42 12.63
CA PHE A 55 -0.96 32.63 11.32
C PHE A 55 -2.29 33.38 11.37
N SER A 56 -2.65 33.99 10.27
CA SER A 56 -3.96 34.58 10.02
C SER A 56 -4.38 34.29 8.58
N LEU A 57 -5.51 33.59 8.41
CA LEU A 57 -6.04 33.20 7.09
C LEU A 57 -7.43 33.79 6.88
N ASN A 58 -7.60 34.53 5.77
CA ASN A 58 -8.89 35.04 5.35
C ASN A 58 -9.67 33.96 4.60
N LEU A 59 -10.89 33.67 5.05
CA LEU A 59 -11.78 32.64 4.50
C LEU A 59 -13.06 33.23 3.94
N SER A 60 -13.08 34.52 3.58
CA SER A 60 -14.25 35.17 2.99
C SER A 60 -14.76 34.38 1.78
N ASN A 61 -16.08 34.14 1.72
CA ASN A 61 -16.78 33.42 0.67
C ASN A 61 -16.65 31.90 0.62
N ILE A 62 -16.08 31.24 1.65
CA ILE A 62 -16.03 29.78 1.70
C ILE A 62 -17.03 29.28 2.72
N LYS A 63 -18.01 28.46 2.28
CA LYS A 63 -18.97 27.79 3.18
C LYS A 63 -18.33 26.54 3.78
N ASN A 64 -18.35 26.43 5.12
CA ASN A 64 -17.84 25.27 5.88
C ASN A 64 -16.40 24.87 5.48
N PRO A 65 -15.42 25.78 5.57
CA PRO A 65 -14.06 25.50 5.11
C PRO A 65 -13.41 24.40 5.96
N LYS A 66 -12.66 23.53 5.30
CA LYS A 66 -11.68 22.63 5.94
C LYS A 66 -10.31 23.27 5.76
N ILE A 67 -9.60 23.50 6.84
CA ILE A 67 -8.20 23.91 6.77
C ILE A 67 -7.31 22.69 6.89
N MET A 68 -6.21 22.71 6.18
CA MET A 68 -5.08 21.79 6.31
C MET A 68 -3.87 22.60 6.70
N ILE A 69 -3.21 22.16 7.77
CA ILE A 69 -1.94 22.72 8.25
C ILE A 69 -0.89 21.65 8.03
N SER A 70 0.18 22.01 7.33
CA SER A 70 1.28 21.11 6.99
C SER A 70 2.63 21.80 7.21
N TYR A 71 3.61 21.01 7.64
CA TYR A 71 4.99 21.43 7.79
C TYR A 71 5.91 20.27 7.43
N LEU A 72 7.07 20.54 6.86
CA LEU A 72 8.02 19.51 6.46
C LEU A 72 8.42 18.66 7.68
N GLY A 73 8.34 17.33 7.56
CA GLY A 73 8.64 16.41 8.67
C GLY A 73 7.56 16.32 9.75
N HIS A 74 6.31 16.75 9.46
CA HIS A 74 5.21 16.68 10.42
C HIS A 74 3.93 16.12 9.75
N LYS A 75 3.13 15.42 10.54
CA LYS A 75 1.80 14.94 10.11
C LYS A 75 0.88 16.11 9.84
N SER A 76 0.21 16.10 8.69
CA SER A 76 -0.74 17.15 8.34
C SER A 76 -1.93 17.15 9.29
N PHE A 77 -2.28 18.31 9.84
CA PHE A 77 -3.44 18.51 10.68
C PHE A 77 -4.62 19.04 9.85
N ILE A 78 -5.79 18.40 9.93
CA ILE A 78 -6.98 18.81 9.19
C ILE A 78 -8.12 19.11 10.16
N GLN A 79 -8.72 20.33 10.05
CA GLN A 79 -9.83 20.74 10.88
C GLN A 79 -10.95 21.36 10.05
N LYS A 80 -12.20 21.01 10.37
CA LYS A 80 -13.39 21.73 9.87
C LYS A 80 -13.64 22.98 10.68
N ILE A 81 -13.91 24.09 10.04
CA ILE A 81 -14.21 25.35 10.65
C ILE A 81 -15.72 25.59 10.57
N TYR A 82 -16.38 25.57 11.72
CA TYR A 82 -17.83 25.78 11.82
C TYR A 82 -18.18 27.24 12.14
N THR A 83 -17.28 27.97 12.72
CA THR A 83 -17.47 29.39 13.12
C THR A 83 -16.31 30.21 12.58
N LEU A 84 -16.60 31.21 11.77
CA LEU A 84 -15.62 32.16 11.25
C LEU A 84 -15.31 33.24 12.29
N ASN A 85 -14.17 33.93 12.14
CA ASN A 85 -13.61 34.87 13.14
C ASN A 85 -13.24 34.19 14.47
N LYS A 86 -12.78 32.93 14.42
CA LYS A 86 -12.38 32.15 15.56
C LYS A 86 -10.86 32.12 15.70
N ASN A 87 -10.40 32.30 16.92
CA ASN A 87 -9.05 31.91 17.30
C ASN A 87 -9.05 30.41 17.57
N LEU A 88 -8.27 29.66 16.79
CA LEU A 88 -8.16 28.21 16.91
C LEU A 88 -7.26 27.80 18.09
N GLY A 89 -6.61 28.79 18.74
CA GLY A 89 -5.68 28.52 19.82
C GLY A 89 -4.35 27.93 19.36
N ASN A 90 -3.79 27.14 20.21
CA ASN A 90 -2.53 26.43 19.97
C ASN A 90 -2.83 25.14 19.21
N ILE A 91 -2.14 24.92 18.09
CA ILE A 91 -2.24 23.73 17.25
C ILE A 91 -0.89 23.05 17.26
N GLU A 92 -0.83 21.88 17.86
CA GLU A 92 0.38 21.08 17.90
C GLU A 92 0.44 20.19 16.66
N LEU A 93 1.50 20.32 15.86
CA LEU A 93 1.83 19.38 14.82
C LEU A 93 2.74 18.30 15.41
N ILE A 94 2.34 17.08 15.22
CA ILE A 94 3.14 15.91 15.62
C ILE A 94 4.20 15.70 14.55
N PRO A 95 5.49 15.60 14.90
CA PRO A 95 6.51 15.18 13.96
C PRO A 95 6.05 13.95 13.20
N ASP A 96 6.22 13.94 11.90
CA ASP A 96 6.01 12.75 11.09
C ASP A 96 7.29 11.95 11.21
N ASP A 97 7.37 11.21 12.30
CA ASP A 97 8.47 10.30 12.58
C ASP A 97 8.33 9.09 11.65
N ASP A 98 8.45 9.29 10.32
CA ASP A 98 8.84 8.22 9.40
C ASP A 98 10.16 7.55 9.85
N LEU A 99 10.84 8.16 10.81
CA LEU A 99 12.03 7.64 11.49
C LEU A 99 11.68 6.62 12.59
N ASP A 100 10.46 6.62 13.12
CA ASP A 100 9.96 5.63 14.09
C ASP A 100 9.14 4.50 13.43
N GLU A 101 9.29 4.33 12.11
CA GLU A 101 8.73 3.19 11.41
C GLU A 101 9.19 1.89 12.11
N VAL A 102 8.20 1.15 12.61
CA VAL A 102 8.45 -0.09 13.33
C VAL A 102 8.65 -1.20 12.32
N VAL A 103 9.79 -1.87 12.41
CA VAL A 103 10.15 -3.02 11.56
C VAL A 103 10.30 -4.28 12.41
N VAL A 104 10.01 -5.42 11.82
CA VAL A 104 10.08 -6.74 12.45
C VAL A 104 11.22 -7.56 11.88
N SER A 105 11.51 -7.42 10.60
CA SER A 105 12.41 -8.29 9.84
C SER A 105 13.87 -8.24 10.30
N GLY A 106 14.28 -7.15 10.94
CA GLY A 106 15.66 -7.00 11.42
C GLY A 106 15.97 -7.67 12.76
N THR A 107 14.96 -8.02 13.57
CA THR A 107 15.18 -8.47 14.96
C THR A 107 14.17 -9.52 15.46
N LEU A 108 13.24 -9.97 14.64
CA LEU A 108 12.10 -10.82 15.00
C LEU A 108 11.15 -10.20 16.05
N LYS A 109 11.34 -8.96 16.39
CA LYS A 109 10.50 -8.18 17.32
C LYS A 109 10.26 -6.80 16.75
N PRO A 110 9.11 -6.20 17.03
CA PRO A 110 8.85 -4.82 16.63
C PRO A 110 9.87 -3.88 17.25
N VAL A 111 10.68 -3.21 16.43
CA VAL A 111 11.65 -2.20 16.84
C VAL A 111 11.57 -1.01 15.89
N SER A 112 11.95 0.17 16.35
CA SER A 112 12.14 1.31 15.44
C SER A 112 13.21 0.95 14.39
N ARG A 113 12.97 1.33 13.14
CA ARG A 113 13.88 1.07 12.01
C ARG A 113 15.30 1.54 12.30
N LEU A 114 15.46 2.65 12.99
CA LEU A 114 16.76 3.20 13.41
C LEU A 114 17.49 2.34 14.45
N LYS A 115 16.76 1.54 15.24
CA LYS A 115 17.31 0.63 16.26
C LYS A 115 17.46 -0.80 15.74
N SER A 116 17.12 -1.06 14.49
CA SER A 116 17.33 -2.37 13.89
C SER A 116 18.81 -2.68 13.76
N ALA A 117 19.20 -3.91 14.11
CA ALA A 117 20.58 -4.38 14.00
C ALA A 117 21.05 -4.51 12.53
N VAL A 118 20.12 -4.63 11.61
CA VAL A 118 20.36 -4.68 10.17
C VAL A 118 19.56 -3.59 9.48
N SER A 119 20.05 -3.11 8.33
CA SER A 119 19.32 -2.13 7.52
C SER A 119 18.06 -2.77 6.96
N VAL A 120 16.91 -2.20 7.28
CA VAL A 120 15.61 -2.60 6.75
C VAL A 120 15.05 -1.47 5.92
N GLU A 121 14.76 -1.74 4.65
CA GLU A 121 13.99 -0.85 3.80
C GLU A 121 12.51 -1.19 3.91
N VAL A 122 11.67 -0.17 3.93
CA VAL A 122 10.22 -0.33 4.07
C VAL A 122 9.53 0.35 2.90
N TYR A 123 8.64 -0.39 2.27
CA TYR A 123 7.86 0.06 1.13
C TYR A 123 6.38 -0.04 1.47
N SER A 124 5.70 1.10 1.51
CA SER A 124 4.29 1.21 1.87
C SER A 124 3.35 0.74 0.76
N GLU A 125 2.09 0.50 1.10
CA GLU A 125 1.02 0.22 0.12
C GLU A 125 0.97 1.29 -0.99
N SER A 126 1.13 2.57 -0.63
CA SER A 126 1.10 3.69 -1.59
C SER A 126 2.23 3.66 -2.60
N PHE A 127 3.41 3.15 -2.22
CA PHE A 127 4.53 2.96 -3.14
C PHE A 127 4.18 1.97 -4.26
N PHE A 128 3.58 0.84 -3.91
CA PHE A 128 3.17 -0.16 -4.90
C PHE A 128 1.96 0.31 -5.73
N LYS A 129 1.02 1.02 -5.14
CA LYS A 129 -0.12 1.59 -5.87
C LYS A 129 0.26 2.66 -6.90
N ALA A 130 1.42 3.30 -6.76
CA ALA A 130 1.93 4.23 -7.77
C ALA A 130 2.33 3.53 -9.09
N ASN A 131 2.67 2.23 -9.03
CA ASN A 131 2.98 1.39 -10.18
C ASN A 131 2.20 0.07 -10.05
N PRO A 132 0.92 0.07 -10.41
CA PRO A 132 0.05 -1.09 -10.21
C PRO A 132 0.47 -2.26 -11.11
N THR A 133 0.56 -3.43 -10.52
CA THR A 133 0.93 -4.71 -11.17
C THR A 133 -0.03 -5.80 -10.72
N PRO A 134 -0.16 -6.91 -11.47
CA PRO A 134 -1.05 -8.02 -11.12
C PRO A 134 -0.67 -8.78 -9.85
N SER A 135 0.59 -8.67 -9.40
CA SER A 135 1.08 -9.38 -8.21
C SER A 135 2.18 -8.61 -7.49
N ILE A 136 2.40 -8.92 -6.21
CA ILE A 136 3.52 -8.36 -5.45
C ILE A 136 4.88 -8.81 -6.01
N PHE A 137 4.96 -9.97 -6.65
CA PHE A 137 6.18 -10.43 -7.31
C PHE A 137 6.65 -9.42 -8.36
N GLU A 138 5.76 -9.01 -9.26
CA GLU A 138 6.04 -8.02 -10.30
C GLU A 138 6.25 -6.62 -9.69
N ALA A 139 5.48 -6.27 -8.66
CA ALA A 139 5.60 -4.99 -7.98
C ALA A 139 7.00 -4.76 -7.38
N LEU A 140 7.70 -5.81 -6.99
CA LEU A 140 9.06 -5.73 -6.46
C LEU A 140 10.12 -5.34 -7.50
N GLU A 141 9.80 -5.35 -8.79
CA GLU A 141 10.73 -4.93 -9.87
C GLU A 141 11.14 -3.46 -9.75
N ILE A 142 10.29 -2.61 -9.17
CA ILE A 142 10.60 -1.19 -8.95
C ILE A 142 11.49 -0.94 -7.72
N VAL A 143 11.80 -1.98 -6.95
CA VAL A 143 12.60 -1.88 -5.74
C VAL A 143 14.09 -1.97 -6.07
N ASN A 144 14.86 -0.97 -5.70
CA ASN A 144 16.30 -0.92 -5.96
C ASN A 144 17.01 -2.16 -5.39
N GLY A 145 17.84 -2.82 -6.21
CA GLY A 145 18.62 -4.00 -5.80
C GLY A 145 17.81 -5.27 -5.57
N VAL A 146 16.51 -5.26 -5.86
CA VAL A 146 15.62 -6.43 -5.89
C VAL A 146 15.25 -6.69 -7.34
N ARG A 147 15.46 -7.90 -7.81
CA ARG A 147 15.19 -8.27 -9.20
C ARG A 147 14.37 -9.56 -9.26
N PRO A 148 13.06 -9.47 -9.40
CA PRO A 148 12.25 -10.60 -9.84
C PRO A 148 12.74 -11.08 -11.20
N GLN A 149 12.97 -12.36 -11.34
CA GLN A 149 13.46 -12.97 -12.58
C GLN A 149 12.60 -14.18 -12.91
N LEU A 150 12.09 -14.22 -14.13
CA LEU A 150 11.41 -15.40 -14.65
C LEU A 150 12.47 -16.40 -15.13
N ASN A 151 12.46 -17.60 -14.58
CA ASN A 151 13.37 -18.69 -14.91
C ASN A 151 12.82 -19.59 -16.02
N CYS A 152 11.50 -19.62 -16.16
CA CYS A 152 10.81 -20.35 -17.20
C CYS A 152 9.69 -19.48 -17.76
N ASN A 153 9.75 -19.13 -19.02
CA ASN A 153 8.78 -18.27 -19.68
C ASN A 153 7.42 -18.96 -19.83
N VAL A 154 7.41 -20.23 -20.25
CA VAL A 154 6.17 -20.98 -20.48
C VAL A 154 5.44 -21.29 -19.19
N CYS A 155 6.16 -21.63 -18.12
CA CYS A 155 5.56 -21.95 -16.83
C CYS A 155 5.43 -20.73 -15.90
N SER A 156 5.92 -19.55 -16.32
CA SER A 156 5.92 -18.30 -15.53
C SER A 156 6.41 -18.51 -14.10
N THR A 157 7.46 -19.33 -13.95
CA THR A 157 8.13 -19.55 -12.67
C THR A 157 9.29 -18.60 -12.53
N GLY A 158 9.44 -18.04 -11.36
CA GLY A 158 10.52 -17.10 -11.11
C GLY A 158 10.99 -17.09 -9.67
N ASP A 159 12.10 -16.46 -9.45
CA ASP A 159 12.66 -16.20 -8.13
C ASP A 159 13.03 -14.72 -7.98
N ILE A 160 13.46 -14.33 -6.79
CA ILE A 160 13.82 -12.95 -6.52
C ILE A 160 15.28 -12.87 -6.10
N HIS A 161 16.06 -12.17 -6.89
CA HIS A 161 17.45 -11.89 -6.62
C HIS A 161 17.59 -10.61 -5.79
N ILE A 162 18.38 -10.64 -4.74
CA ILE A 162 18.74 -9.45 -3.95
C ILE A 162 20.24 -9.18 -4.12
N ASN A 163 20.58 -7.98 -4.59
CA ASN A 163 21.97 -7.56 -4.83
C ASN A 163 22.79 -8.56 -5.67
N GLY A 164 22.14 -9.22 -6.62
CA GLY A 164 22.75 -10.22 -7.51
C GLY A 164 22.94 -11.60 -6.90
N GLN A 165 22.48 -11.84 -5.67
CA GLN A 165 22.41 -13.19 -5.11
C GLN A 165 21.23 -13.96 -5.70
N GLU A 166 21.40 -15.27 -5.90
CA GLU A 166 20.34 -16.12 -6.45
C GLU A 166 19.11 -16.19 -5.54
N GLY A 167 17.95 -16.40 -6.13
CA GLY A 167 16.66 -16.43 -5.43
C GLY A 167 16.56 -17.50 -4.35
N SER A 168 17.30 -18.59 -4.46
CA SER A 168 17.42 -19.62 -3.42
C SER A 168 17.98 -19.11 -2.08
N TYR A 169 18.63 -17.94 -2.10
CA TYR A 169 19.18 -17.27 -0.92
C TYR A 169 18.31 -16.09 -0.45
N THR A 170 17.14 -15.92 -1.02
CA THR A 170 16.18 -14.88 -0.65
C THR A 170 15.02 -15.51 0.11
N MET A 171 14.95 -15.25 1.42
CA MET A 171 13.86 -15.73 2.27
C MET A 171 12.62 -14.87 2.12
N ILE A 172 11.47 -15.51 1.90
CA ILE A 172 10.17 -14.84 1.80
C ILE A 172 9.35 -15.13 3.06
N LEU A 173 8.85 -14.07 3.69
CA LEU A 173 8.03 -14.15 4.90
C LEU A 173 6.66 -13.49 4.67
N ILE A 174 5.65 -13.97 5.38
CA ILE A 174 4.37 -13.28 5.60
C ILE A 174 4.22 -13.08 7.11
N ASP A 175 4.05 -11.81 7.53
CA ASP A 175 3.95 -11.44 8.95
C ASP A 175 5.07 -12.04 9.82
N GLY A 176 6.30 -12.11 9.27
CA GLY A 176 7.47 -12.65 9.94
C GLY A 176 7.60 -14.18 9.94
N LEU A 177 6.65 -14.90 9.34
CA LEU A 177 6.68 -16.36 9.23
C LEU A 177 7.10 -16.81 7.83
N PRO A 178 8.07 -17.75 7.72
CA PRO A 178 8.51 -18.26 6.43
C PRO A 178 7.38 -18.93 5.64
N ILE A 179 7.29 -18.65 4.36
CA ILE A 179 6.49 -19.46 3.45
C ILE A 179 7.24 -20.77 3.24
N ILE A 180 6.68 -21.86 3.74
CA ILE A 180 7.34 -23.17 3.71
C ILE A 180 7.12 -23.84 2.36
N SER A 181 8.14 -24.07 1.63
CA SER A 181 8.46 -25.12 0.62
C SER A 181 9.47 -24.60 -0.39
N GLY A 182 10.21 -25.48 -1.08
CA GLY A 182 11.10 -25.13 -2.19
C GLY A 182 10.39 -24.44 -3.39
N LEU A 183 9.05 -24.44 -3.40
CA LEU A 183 8.20 -23.75 -4.37
C LEU A 183 7.70 -22.38 -3.86
N SER A 184 8.10 -21.98 -2.65
CA SER A 184 7.59 -20.74 -2.04
C SER A 184 8.06 -19.49 -2.74
N THR A 185 9.29 -19.47 -3.22
CA THR A 185 9.85 -18.37 -4.01
C THR A 185 9.17 -18.25 -5.38
N VAL A 186 8.80 -19.40 -5.95
CA VAL A 186 8.24 -19.49 -7.29
C VAL A 186 6.74 -19.16 -7.34
N TYR A 187 5.98 -19.61 -6.33
CA TYR A 187 4.51 -19.49 -6.33
C TYR A 187 3.96 -18.77 -5.10
N GLY A 188 4.81 -18.45 -4.14
CA GLY A 188 4.37 -17.94 -2.84
C GLY A 188 3.86 -16.51 -2.87
N LEU A 189 4.41 -15.69 -3.73
CA LEU A 189 4.11 -14.25 -3.77
C LEU A 189 2.90 -13.90 -4.63
N SER A 190 2.67 -14.64 -5.72
CA SER A 190 1.60 -14.33 -6.67
C SER A 190 0.19 -14.47 -6.09
N GLY A 191 0.01 -15.26 -5.04
CA GLY A 191 -1.29 -15.50 -4.41
C GLY A 191 -1.59 -14.65 -3.17
N ILE A 192 -0.92 -13.53 -2.95
CA ILE A 192 -1.22 -12.62 -1.84
C ILE A 192 -2.07 -11.47 -2.35
N PRO A 193 -3.33 -11.31 -1.88
CA PRO A 193 -4.15 -10.17 -2.26
C PRO A 193 -3.49 -8.85 -1.85
N GLN A 194 -3.20 -7.99 -2.82
CA GLN A 194 -2.48 -6.72 -2.57
C GLN A 194 -3.27 -5.77 -1.67
N SER A 195 -4.59 -5.85 -1.72
CA SER A 195 -5.49 -5.08 -0.85
C SER A 195 -5.28 -5.32 0.65
N LEU A 196 -4.67 -6.46 1.02
CA LEU A 196 -4.37 -6.80 2.41
C LEU A 196 -2.96 -6.43 2.85
N ILE A 197 -2.09 -6.02 1.95
CA ILE A 197 -0.70 -5.66 2.27
C ILE A 197 -0.68 -4.26 2.89
N GLU A 198 -0.04 -4.13 4.05
CA GLU A 198 0.22 -2.85 4.69
C GLU A 198 1.54 -2.26 4.20
N ARG A 199 2.60 -3.09 4.21
CA ARG A 199 3.94 -2.73 3.75
C ARG A 199 4.76 -3.98 3.43
N VAL A 200 5.88 -3.77 2.75
CA VAL A 200 6.90 -4.79 2.53
C VAL A 200 8.20 -4.32 3.18
N GLU A 201 8.76 -5.15 4.04
CA GLU A 201 10.06 -4.93 4.68
C GLU A 201 11.12 -5.76 3.95
N ILE A 202 12.23 -5.13 3.57
CA ILE A 202 13.31 -5.78 2.83
C ILE A 202 14.63 -5.60 3.55
N VAL A 203 15.26 -6.71 3.91
CA VAL A 203 16.64 -6.77 4.40
C VAL A 203 17.54 -7.15 3.24
N LYS A 204 18.41 -6.25 2.82
CA LYS A 204 19.37 -6.47 1.73
C LYS A 204 20.73 -6.84 2.31
N GLY A 205 20.96 -8.13 2.44
CA GLY A 205 22.20 -8.68 2.99
C GLY A 205 21.94 -9.84 3.95
N PRO A 206 22.98 -10.40 4.55
CA PRO A 206 22.87 -11.64 5.31
C PRO A 206 21.97 -11.47 6.56
N ALA A 207 20.90 -12.23 6.60
CA ALA A 207 19.99 -12.37 7.72
C ALA A 207 19.93 -13.81 8.24
N SER A 208 20.92 -14.63 7.85
CA SER A 208 21.00 -16.06 8.15
C SER A 208 21.03 -16.39 9.64
N THR A 209 21.54 -15.49 10.47
CA THR A 209 21.54 -15.65 11.95
C THR A 209 20.12 -15.68 12.55
N LEU A 210 19.16 -15.06 11.89
CA LEU A 210 17.77 -15.00 12.34
C LEU A 210 16.88 -16.00 11.60
N TYR A 211 17.13 -16.21 10.32
CA TYR A 211 16.22 -16.92 9.42
C TYR A 211 16.82 -18.17 8.77
N GLY A 212 18.08 -18.49 9.05
CA GLY A 212 18.74 -19.67 8.49
C GLY A 212 19.42 -19.42 7.15
N SER A 213 19.92 -20.52 6.55
CA SER A 213 20.77 -20.46 5.35
C SER A 213 20.08 -19.89 4.10
N GLU A 214 18.78 -19.99 4.02
CA GLU A 214 17.99 -19.45 2.89
C GLU A 214 17.92 -17.90 2.88
N ALA A 215 18.37 -17.24 3.96
CA ALA A 215 18.38 -15.79 4.10
C ALA A 215 19.79 -15.18 4.00
N ILE A 216 20.69 -15.82 3.25
CA ILE A 216 22.07 -15.28 3.04
C ILE A 216 22.04 -14.03 2.13
N GLY A 217 21.22 -14.04 1.11
CA GLY A 217 21.07 -12.90 0.18
C GLY A 217 20.20 -11.79 0.77
N GLY A 218 19.21 -12.14 1.56
CA GLY A 218 18.30 -11.20 2.18
C GLY A 218 16.94 -11.79 2.55
N VAL A 219 16.06 -10.91 3.03
CA VAL A 219 14.70 -11.25 3.44
C VAL A 219 13.71 -10.28 2.83
N ILE A 220 12.61 -10.79 2.33
CA ILE A 220 11.43 -10.03 1.94
C ILE A 220 10.29 -10.44 2.83
N ASN A 221 9.79 -9.54 3.66
CA ASN A 221 8.72 -9.79 4.60
C ASN A 221 7.49 -8.96 4.23
N ILE A 222 6.42 -9.63 3.88
CA ILE A 222 5.14 -9.01 3.54
C ILE A 222 4.33 -8.87 4.82
N ILE A 223 4.12 -7.65 5.26
CA ILE A 223 3.31 -7.34 6.43
C ILE A 223 1.87 -7.08 5.99
N THR A 224 0.96 -7.88 6.50
CA THR A 224 -0.46 -7.71 6.23
C THR A 224 -1.09 -6.70 7.20
N LYS A 225 -2.15 -6.04 6.76
CA LYS A 225 -2.90 -5.07 7.56
C LYS A 225 -3.36 -5.67 8.89
N ILE A 226 -3.43 -4.83 9.89
CA ILE A 226 -4.08 -5.17 11.16
C ILE A 226 -5.58 -5.05 10.96
N PRO A 227 -6.40 -6.07 11.31
CA PRO A 227 -7.84 -6.07 11.06
C PRO A 227 -8.54 -4.80 11.56
N GLU A 228 -8.14 -4.31 12.74
CA GLU A 228 -8.75 -3.15 13.40
C GLU A 228 -8.53 -1.83 12.64
N ASN A 229 -7.43 -1.75 11.87
CA ASN A 229 -7.02 -0.55 11.13
C ASN A 229 -7.35 -0.65 9.64
N ALA A 230 -7.78 -1.81 9.17
CA ALA A 230 -8.10 -2.02 7.76
C ALA A 230 -9.45 -1.37 7.37
N SER A 231 -9.58 -1.07 6.09
CA SER A 231 -10.86 -0.63 5.53
C SER A 231 -11.91 -1.73 5.65
N LYS A 232 -13.17 -1.36 5.93
CA LYS A 232 -14.26 -2.33 5.99
C LYS A 232 -14.41 -3.12 4.70
N ILE A 233 -14.25 -2.45 3.56
CA ILE A 233 -14.21 -3.04 2.23
C ILE A 233 -13.21 -2.23 1.41
N SER A 234 -12.38 -2.93 0.66
CA SER A 234 -11.50 -2.37 -0.37
C SER A 234 -11.66 -3.17 -1.66
N PHE A 235 -11.62 -2.49 -2.78
CA PHE A 235 -11.68 -3.12 -4.09
C PHE A 235 -10.68 -2.41 -5.01
N ASP A 236 -9.81 -3.18 -5.63
CA ASP A 236 -8.85 -2.72 -6.62
C ASP A 236 -9.02 -3.57 -7.89
N SER A 237 -8.88 -2.95 -9.06
CA SER A 237 -8.93 -3.65 -10.34
C SER A 237 -7.86 -3.11 -11.28
N LEU A 238 -7.23 -4.01 -12.01
CA LEU A 238 -6.22 -3.70 -13.03
C LEU A 238 -6.57 -4.43 -14.33
N GLY A 239 -6.47 -3.72 -15.45
CA GLY A 239 -6.55 -4.31 -16.79
C GLY A 239 -5.40 -3.80 -17.64
N SER A 240 -4.75 -4.68 -18.39
CA SER A 240 -3.69 -4.31 -19.33
C SER A 240 -4.18 -4.27 -20.79
N GLY A 241 -3.43 -3.57 -21.63
CA GLY A 241 -3.77 -3.46 -23.08
C GLY A 241 -3.66 -4.77 -23.85
N TRP A 242 -3.04 -5.78 -23.30
CA TRP A 242 -2.93 -7.13 -23.88
C TRP A 242 -3.91 -8.15 -23.29
N GLY A 243 -4.79 -7.72 -22.38
CA GLY A 243 -5.93 -8.54 -21.93
C GLY A 243 -5.75 -9.20 -20.57
N GLU A 244 -4.77 -8.79 -19.75
CA GLU A 244 -4.74 -9.19 -18.35
C GLU A 244 -5.85 -8.50 -17.57
N MET A 245 -6.44 -9.25 -16.66
CA MET A 245 -7.44 -8.76 -15.70
C MET A 245 -7.08 -9.22 -14.30
N ASN A 246 -7.01 -8.29 -13.37
CA ASN A 246 -6.77 -8.56 -11.95
C ASN A 246 -7.81 -7.86 -11.10
N PHE A 247 -8.39 -8.57 -10.14
CA PHE A 247 -9.38 -8.05 -9.20
C PHE A 247 -8.96 -8.43 -7.79
N ASP A 248 -8.88 -7.45 -6.92
CA ASP A 248 -8.61 -7.60 -5.50
C ASP A 248 -9.78 -7.09 -4.66
N LEU A 249 -10.29 -7.94 -3.79
CA LEU A 249 -11.30 -7.60 -2.80
C LEU A 249 -10.72 -7.83 -1.40
N GLY A 250 -10.72 -6.80 -0.58
CA GLY A 250 -10.35 -6.88 0.83
C GLY A 250 -11.53 -6.53 1.73
N SER A 251 -11.68 -7.21 2.84
CA SER A 251 -12.72 -6.93 3.83
C SER A 251 -12.20 -7.15 5.25
N GLN A 252 -12.55 -6.23 6.13
CA GLN A 252 -12.38 -6.37 7.58
C GLN A 252 -13.71 -6.79 8.20
N TYR A 253 -13.68 -7.72 9.14
CA TYR A 253 -14.85 -8.17 9.88
C TYR A 253 -14.54 -8.45 11.34
N ALA A 254 -15.55 -8.38 12.20
CA ALA A 254 -15.45 -8.73 13.62
C ALA A 254 -16.38 -9.90 13.92
N LEU A 255 -15.85 -10.95 14.54
CA LEU A 255 -16.64 -12.11 15.02
C LEU A 255 -17.07 -11.91 16.46
N SER A 256 -16.30 -11.19 17.26
CA SER A 256 -16.60 -10.82 18.64
C SER A 256 -15.82 -9.58 19.04
N GLU A 257 -16.03 -9.05 20.26
CA GLU A 257 -15.26 -7.92 20.81
C GLU A 257 -13.73 -8.19 20.89
N LYS A 258 -13.33 -9.46 20.89
CA LYS A 258 -11.92 -9.88 21.00
C LYS A 258 -11.40 -10.60 19.77
N THR A 259 -12.21 -10.74 18.71
CA THR A 259 -11.84 -11.51 17.52
C THR A 259 -12.19 -10.72 16.27
N ASN A 260 -11.16 -10.22 15.63
CA ASN A 260 -11.25 -9.46 14.38
C ASN A 260 -10.56 -10.22 13.26
N GLY A 261 -11.05 -10.08 12.04
CA GLY A 261 -10.51 -10.77 10.89
C GLY A 261 -10.35 -9.90 9.66
N LEU A 262 -9.46 -10.34 8.79
CA LEU A 262 -9.29 -9.86 7.42
C LEU A 262 -9.62 -10.99 6.46
N LEU A 263 -10.36 -10.68 5.42
CA LEU A 263 -10.58 -11.57 4.29
C LEU A 263 -10.11 -10.84 3.02
N GLY A 264 -9.29 -11.50 2.23
CA GLY A 264 -8.88 -11.03 0.91
C GLY A 264 -9.15 -12.08 -0.14
N ILE A 265 -9.60 -11.65 -1.30
CA ILE A 265 -9.83 -12.49 -2.47
C ILE A 265 -9.15 -11.79 -3.65
N ASN A 266 -8.28 -12.52 -4.34
CA ASN A 266 -7.69 -12.07 -5.59
C ASN A 266 -8.13 -13.02 -6.72
N TYR A 267 -8.50 -12.44 -7.84
CA TYR A 267 -8.71 -13.15 -9.09
C TYR A 267 -7.86 -12.53 -10.18
N PHE A 268 -7.05 -13.35 -10.85
CA PHE A 268 -6.26 -12.95 -12.01
C PHE A 268 -6.55 -13.86 -13.18
N ASN A 269 -6.75 -13.28 -14.36
CA ASN A 269 -6.93 -14.01 -15.59
C ASN A 269 -6.15 -13.34 -16.72
N TYR A 270 -5.42 -14.17 -17.45
CA TYR A 270 -4.84 -13.84 -18.74
C TYR A 270 -5.03 -15.03 -19.69
N SER A 271 -5.89 -14.87 -20.67
CA SER A 271 -6.29 -15.94 -21.59
C SER A 271 -6.16 -15.58 -23.08
N ASN A 272 -5.46 -14.46 -23.37
CA ASN A 272 -5.26 -13.99 -24.74
C ASN A 272 -3.90 -14.45 -25.27
N PRO A 273 -3.80 -15.50 -26.11
CA PRO A 273 -2.54 -15.94 -26.66
C PRO A 273 -2.00 -14.90 -27.65
N ILE A 274 -0.77 -14.46 -27.42
CA ILE A 274 -0.06 -13.49 -28.27
C ILE A 274 1.20 -14.16 -28.80
N ASP A 275 1.44 -14.00 -30.10
CA ASP A 275 2.65 -14.40 -30.81
C ASP A 275 3.04 -13.22 -31.70
N LYS A 276 3.94 -12.34 -31.21
CA LYS A 276 4.38 -11.15 -31.93
C LYS A 276 5.56 -11.41 -32.83
N ASN A 277 6.35 -12.42 -32.52
CA ASN A 277 7.55 -12.79 -33.29
C ASN A 277 7.23 -13.82 -34.39
N GLU A 278 5.96 -14.31 -34.46
CA GLU A 278 5.47 -15.24 -35.46
C GLU A 278 6.22 -16.58 -35.46
N ASP A 279 6.67 -17.05 -34.29
CA ASP A 279 7.37 -18.32 -34.11
C ASP A 279 6.41 -19.50 -33.87
N GLY A 280 5.11 -19.23 -33.76
CA GLY A 280 4.06 -20.21 -33.51
C GLY A 280 3.85 -20.58 -32.05
N PHE A 281 4.50 -19.85 -31.11
CA PHE A 281 4.41 -20.06 -29.69
C PHE A 281 3.81 -18.83 -28.96
N THR A 282 3.27 -19.06 -27.78
CA THR A 282 2.76 -17.96 -26.93
C THR A 282 3.91 -17.17 -26.32
N ASP A 283 3.95 -15.84 -26.52
CA ASP A 283 4.94 -14.93 -25.93
C ASP A 283 4.83 -14.82 -24.41
N LEU A 284 3.61 -14.92 -23.89
CA LEU A 284 3.30 -14.82 -22.48
C LEU A 284 2.53 -16.05 -21.98
N THR A 285 2.80 -16.45 -20.76
CA THR A 285 2.10 -17.56 -20.11
C THR A 285 0.64 -17.21 -19.85
N LEU A 286 -0.27 -18.02 -20.36
CA LEU A 286 -1.68 -17.91 -20.05
C LEU A 286 -1.93 -18.40 -18.60
N GLN A 287 -2.81 -17.73 -17.89
CA GLN A 287 -2.97 -17.97 -16.46
C GLN A 287 -4.38 -17.69 -15.97
N ASP A 288 -4.84 -18.55 -15.07
CA ASP A 288 -6.08 -18.39 -14.32
C ASP A 288 -5.79 -18.66 -12.84
N ARG A 289 -6.01 -17.67 -11.98
CA ARG A 289 -5.65 -17.74 -10.56
C ARG A 289 -6.76 -17.21 -9.67
N VAL A 290 -7.07 -17.96 -8.62
CA VAL A 290 -7.90 -17.52 -7.51
C VAL A 290 -7.08 -17.67 -6.23
N SER A 291 -7.04 -16.63 -5.41
CA SER A 291 -6.42 -16.68 -4.09
C SER A 291 -7.39 -16.15 -3.04
N ILE A 292 -7.46 -16.85 -1.92
CA ILE A 292 -8.25 -16.46 -0.76
C ILE A 292 -7.31 -16.44 0.45
N PHE A 293 -7.28 -15.31 1.13
CA PHE A 293 -6.49 -15.14 2.34
C PHE A 293 -7.41 -14.73 3.49
N ASN A 294 -7.33 -15.42 4.60
CA ASN A 294 -8.06 -15.07 5.81
C ASN A 294 -7.10 -15.00 6.99
N LYS A 295 -7.17 -13.91 7.76
CA LYS A 295 -6.38 -13.72 8.99
C LYS A 295 -7.33 -13.41 10.12
N LEU A 296 -7.16 -14.09 11.25
CA LEU A 296 -7.92 -13.89 12.48
C LEU A 296 -6.96 -13.48 13.60
N ASN A 297 -7.27 -12.36 14.23
CA ASN A 297 -6.63 -11.93 15.48
C ASN A 297 -7.57 -12.25 16.63
N ILE A 298 -7.10 -13.04 17.60
CA ILE A 298 -7.88 -13.50 18.75
C ILE A 298 -7.23 -12.95 20.03
N GLY A 299 -7.89 -11.99 20.64
CA GLY A 299 -7.32 -11.21 21.74
C GLY A 299 -6.08 -10.43 21.30
N LYS A 300 -5.08 -10.33 22.17
CA LYS A 300 -3.86 -9.54 21.91
C LYS A 300 -2.64 -10.39 21.49
N ARG A 301 -2.76 -11.70 21.48
CA ARG A 301 -1.59 -12.58 21.35
C ARG A 301 -1.67 -13.59 20.21
N LEU A 302 -2.85 -14.08 19.88
CA LEU A 302 -2.99 -15.13 18.89
C LEU A 302 -3.42 -14.53 17.55
N SER A 303 -2.61 -14.74 16.54
CA SER A 303 -2.93 -14.45 15.14
C SER A 303 -2.82 -15.72 14.32
N VAL A 304 -3.85 -16.06 13.57
CA VAL A 304 -3.88 -17.24 12.68
C VAL A 304 -4.27 -16.77 11.29
N ALA A 305 -3.49 -17.16 10.30
CA ALA A 305 -3.77 -16.92 8.90
C ALA A 305 -3.93 -18.23 8.14
N THR A 306 -4.86 -18.24 7.21
CA THR A 306 -5.07 -19.34 6.26
C THR A 306 -5.13 -18.79 4.86
N ARG A 307 -4.42 -19.40 3.94
CA ARG A 307 -4.39 -19.04 2.54
C ARG A 307 -4.74 -20.24 1.68
N TYR A 308 -5.59 -20.01 0.69
CA TYR A 308 -5.86 -20.93 -0.41
C TYR A 308 -5.44 -20.29 -1.71
N VAL A 309 -4.71 -21.03 -2.56
CA VAL A 309 -4.32 -20.59 -3.89
C VAL A 309 -4.65 -21.71 -4.88
N TYR A 310 -5.49 -21.37 -5.83
CA TYR A 310 -5.68 -22.12 -7.08
C TYR A 310 -4.99 -21.38 -8.19
N GLU A 311 -4.21 -22.07 -8.99
CA GLU A 311 -3.53 -21.48 -10.12
C GLU A 311 -3.38 -22.51 -11.24
N ASP A 312 -3.77 -22.14 -12.44
CA ASP A 312 -3.59 -22.91 -13.66
C ASP A 312 -2.84 -22.04 -14.67
N ARG A 313 -1.66 -22.49 -15.07
CA ARG A 313 -0.78 -21.81 -16.02
C ARG A 313 -0.52 -22.74 -17.20
N TRP A 314 -0.49 -22.17 -18.37
CA TRP A 314 -0.13 -22.90 -19.59
C TRP A 314 0.45 -21.98 -20.66
N GLY A 315 1.26 -22.56 -21.53
CA GLY A 315 1.86 -21.91 -22.67
C GLY A 315 2.46 -22.95 -23.61
N GLY A 316 2.88 -22.54 -24.78
CA GLY A 316 3.43 -23.41 -25.79
C GLY A 316 2.96 -23.02 -27.19
N SER A 317 2.71 -23.97 -28.06
CA SER A 317 2.19 -23.69 -29.38
C SER A 317 0.94 -22.83 -29.34
N ILE A 318 0.83 -21.84 -30.22
CA ILE A 318 -0.26 -20.85 -30.21
C ILE A 318 -1.67 -21.48 -30.21
N ASN A 319 -1.81 -22.68 -30.76
CA ASN A 319 -3.06 -23.43 -30.81
C ASN A 319 -3.28 -24.35 -29.59
N TRP A 320 -2.31 -24.41 -28.67
CA TRP A 320 -2.44 -25.26 -27.49
C TRP A 320 -3.58 -24.81 -26.59
N ASN A 321 -4.33 -25.75 -26.09
CA ASN A 321 -5.40 -25.49 -25.12
C ASN A 321 -5.44 -26.59 -24.04
N ARG A 322 -6.22 -26.36 -23.00
CA ARG A 322 -6.30 -27.27 -21.84
C ARG A 322 -6.69 -28.71 -22.15
N ASN A 323 -7.38 -28.96 -23.29
CA ASN A 323 -7.79 -30.31 -23.70
C ASN A 323 -6.61 -31.14 -24.19
N PHE A 324 -5.49 -30.51 -24.59
CA PHE A 324 -4.27 -31.20 -25.01
C PHE A 324 -3.37 -31.63 -23.85
N ARG A 325 -3.77 -31.30 -22.64
CA ARG A 325 -2.98 -31.59 -21.41
C ARG A 325 -2.81 -33.11 -21.24
N GLY A 326 -1.55 -33.58 -21.27
CA GLY A 326 -1.20 -34.99 -21.20
C GLY A 326 -1.38 -35.78 -22.48
N GLY A 327 -1.67 -35.14 -23.64
CA GLY A 327 -1.72 -35.72 -24.97
C GLY A 327 -0.53 -35.32 -25.84
N ASP A 328 -0.50 -35.81 -27.06
CA ASP A 328 0.57 -35.61 -28.05
C ASP A 328 0.16 -34.64 -29.17
N GLU A 329 -0.98 -33.97 -29.06
CA GLU A 329 -1.60 -33.16 -30.12
C GLU A 329 -0.98 -31.79 -30.32
N GLY A 330 -0.14 -31.34 -29.41
CA GLY A 330 0.56 -30.03 -29.46
C GLY A 330 1.62 -29.90 -28.40
N TYR A 331 2.67 -29.17 -28.71
CA TYR A 331 3.68 -28.86 -27.72
C TYR A 331 3.17 -27.77 -26.75
N GLY A 332 3.19 -28.04 -25.47
CA GLY A 332 2.83 -27.09 -24.46
C GLY A 332 3.18 -27.59 -23.06
N GLU A 333 3.42 -26.65 -22.19
CA GLU A 333 3.63 -26.91 -20.77
C GLU A 333 2.47 -26.34 -19.97
N SER A 334 2.08 -27.04 -18.91
CA SER A 334 1.05 -26.56 -18.02
C SER A 334 1.35 -26.93 -16.58
N ILE A 335 1.12 -25.99 -15.68
CA ILE A 335 1.27 -26.19 -14.25
C ILE A 335 -0.05 -25.88 -13.58
N TYR A 336 -0.52 -26.86 -12.85
CA TYR A 336 -1.71 -26.76 -12.01
C TYR A 336 -1.30 -26.79 -10.55
N THR A 337 -1.75 -25.80 -9.79
CA THR A 337 -1.49 -25.70 -8.35
C THR A 337 -2.80 -25.54 -7.59
N SER A 338 -2.99 -26.37 -6.55
CA SER A 338 -4.03 -26.19 -5.55
C SER A 338 -3.37 -26.33 -4.18
N ARG A 339 -3.32 -25.25 -3.41
CA ARG A 339 -2.52 -25.16 -2.18
C ARG A 339 -3.32 -24.53 -1.06
N VAL A 340 -3.26 -25.16 0.11
CA VAL A 340 -3.78 -24.62 1.36
C VAL A 340 -2.62 -24.50 2.35
N GLU A 341 -2.52 -23.34 2.98
CA GLU A 341 -1.53 -23.07 4.02
C GLU A 341 -2.22 -22.47 5.24
N SER A 342 -1.74 -22.83 6.42
CA SER A 342 -2.14 -22.19 7.67
C SER A 342 -0.89 -21.94 8.51
N PHE A 343 -0.80 -20.75 9.05
CA PHE A 343 0.31 -20.31 9.90
C PHE A 343 -0.21 -19.36 10.96
N GLY A 344 0.56 -19.16 12.03
CA GLY A 344 0.13 -18.27 13.09
C GLY A 344 1.21 -18.00 14.12
N THR A 345 0.96 -16.99 14.94
CA THR A 345 1.82 -16.55 16.04
C THR A 345 1.01 -16.49 17.33
N TYR A 346 1.71 -16.76 18.45
CA TYR A 346 1.13 -16.70 19.80
C TYR A 346 1.99 -15.84 20.73
#